data_652e92daa1832dce67c7f1b6729031b3
#
_entry.id   652e92daa1832dce67c7f1b6729031b3
#
_cell.length_a   1.000
_cell.length_b   1.000
_cell.length_c   1.000
_cell.angle_alpha   90.00
_cell.angle_beta   90.00
_cell.angle_gamma   90.00
#
_symmetry.space_group_name_H-M   'P 1'
#
loop_
_entity.id
_entity.type
_entity.pdbx_description
1 polymer ?
#
loop_
_entity_poly.entity_id
_entity_poly.type
_entity_poly.pdbx_seq_one_letter_code
_entity_poly.pdbx_strand_id
1 'polypeptide(L)'
;MKRPLAYLTAAWSGEPDVDMELAAHYYRLAYEAGFSPICPLLYLPLFLNDSVPEEHKAGIDMRRDMLRRSHTLIVCGSAVDEDVKNDIAVAGRLGIAATTLEGVLAVKGHGTPGHAGH
;
A
#
# COMPACT_ATOMS: atom_id res chain seq x y z
N MET A 1 18.36 11.98 1.15
CA MET A 1 18.16 10.62 1.64
C MET A 1 17.04 9.93 0.84
N LYS A 2 17.30 8.70 0.44
CA LYS A 2 16.30 7.95 -0.29
C LYS A 2 15.26 7.36 0.65
N ARG A 3 14.01 7.41 0.20
CA ARG A 3 12.91 6.78 0.93
C ARG A 3 12.48 5.55 0.13
N PRO A 4 12.43 4.36 0.75
CA PRO A 4 11.97 3.18 0.02
C PRO A 4 10.51 3.32 -0.39
N LEU A 5 10.22 2.87 -1.60
CA LEU A 5 8.87 2.93 -2.14
C LEU A 5 8.04 1.80 -1.53
N ALA A 6 6.92 2.15 -0.93
CA ALA A 6 6.01 1.19 -0.31
C ALA A 6 4.66 1.19 -1.00
N TYR A 7 4.26 0.01 -1.48
CA TYR A 7 2.95 -0.19 -2.08
C TYR A 7 1.97 -0.53 -0.96
N LEU A 8 0.96 0.32 -0.77
CA LEU A 8 -0.02 0.10 0.30
C LEU A 8 -1.21 -0.67 -0.24
N THR A 9 -1.68 -1.65 0.52
CA THR A 9 -2.91 -2.37 0.22
C THR A 9 -3.76 -2.45 1.48
N ALA A 10 -5.08 -2.44 1.28
CA ALA A 10 -6.04 -2.53 2.38
C ALA A 10 -7.37 -3.05 1.82
N ALA A 11 -8.23 -3.49 2.72
CA ALA A 11 -9.59 -3.90 2.36
C ALA A 11 -10.45 -2.65 2.22
N TRP A 12 -10.42 -2.01 1.03
CA TRP A 12 -11.14 -0.77 0.78
C TRP A 12 -12.65 -1.00 0.72
N SER A 13 -13.42 0.01 1.16
CA SER A 13 -14.88 -0.10 1.23
C SER A 13 -15.57 0.03 -0.13
N GLY A 14 -14.91 0.72 -1.05
CA GLY A 14 -15.53 1.07 -2.33
C GLY A 14 -16.24 2.43 -2.30
N GLU A 15 -16.28 3.08 -1.15
CA GLU A 15 -16.84 4.43 -1.02
C GLU A 15 -15.70 5.43 -1.10
N PRO A 16 -15.59 6.21 -2.20
CA PRO A 16 -14.42 7.05 -2.45
C PRO A 16 -14.03 8.00 -1.32
N ASP A 17 -14.99 8.67 -0.72
CA ASP A 17 -14.69 9.63 0.35
C ASP A 17 -14.13 8.94 1.59
N VAL A 18 -14.71 7.81 1.96
CA VAL A 18 -14.26 7.03 3.11
C VAL A 18 -12.87 6.48 2.86
N ASP A 19 -12.66 5.91 1.67
CA ASP A 19 -11.38 5.30 1.33
C ASP A 19 -10.27 6.33 1.22
N MET A 20 -10.56 7.52 0.67
CA MET A 20 -9.56 8.58 0.56
C MET A 20 -9.12 9.11 1.92
N GLU A 21 -10.07 9.24 2.84
CA GLU A 21 -9.78 9.69 4.19
C GLU A 21 -8.92 8.68 4.93
N LEU A 22 -9.26 7.40 4.79
CA LEU A 22 -8.51 6.32 5.42
C LEU A 22 -7.12 6.20 4.78
N ALA A 23 -7.04 6.34 3.46
CA ALA A 23 -5.77 6.31 2.75
C ALA A 23 -4.84 7.43 3.20
N ALA A 24 -5.38 8.64 3.38
CA ALA A 24 -4.59 9.77 3.87
C ALA A 24 -3.94 9.44 5.21
N HIS A 25 -4.68 8.78 6.09
CA HIS A 25 -4.17 8.34 7.37
C HIS A 25 -3.04 7.31 7.21
N TYR A 26 -3.23 6.31 6.37
CA TYR A 26 -2.22 5.28 6.12
C TYR A 26 -0.98 5.88 5.44
N TYR A 27 -1.17 6.78 4.49
CA TYR A 27 -0.05 7.46 3.82
C TYR A 27 0.79 8.22 4.85
N ARG A 28 0.13 8.94 5.74
CA ARG A 28 0.83 9.72 6.75
C ARG A 28 1.66 8.83 7.67
N LEU A 29 1.09 7.72 8.13
CA LEU A 29 1.80 6.79 8.99
C LEU A 29 3.00 6.15 8.29
N ALA A 30 2.82 5.74 7.03
CA ALA A 30 3.92 5.16 6.25
C ALA A 30 5.01 6.20 5.97
N TYR A 31 4.61 7.43 5.68
CA TYR A 31 5.55 8.54 5.52
C TYR A 31 6.38 8.75 6.79
N GLU A 32 5.71 8.80 7.93
CA GLU A 32 6.41 9.00 9.20
C GLU A 32 7.34 7.83 9.55
N ALA A 33 7.03 6.65 9.05
CA ALA A 33 7.89 5.48 9.22
C ALA A 33 9.08 5.46 8.24
N GLY A 34 9.18 6.46 7.36
CA GLY A 34 10.33 6.61 6.47
C GLY A 34 10.14 6.14 5.04
N PHE A 35 8.91 5.82 4.65
CA PHE A 35 8.61 5.32 3.30
C PHE A 35 8.07 6.41 2.38
N SER A 36 8.12 6.11 1.07
CA SER A 36 7.35 6.84 0.06
C SER A 36 6.15 5.97 -0.30
N PRO A 37 4.95 6.27 0.22
CA PRO A 37 3.80 5.38 0.02
C PRO A 37 3.10 5.62 -1.31
N ILE A 38 2.67 4.53 -1.96
CA ILE A 38 1.83 4.60 -3.15
C ILE A 38 0.66 3.62 -2.99
N CYS A 39 -0.47 3.98 -3.57
CA CYS A 39 -1.64 3.10 -3.63
C CYS A 39 -2.38 3.39 -4.94
N PRO A 40 -1.96 2.76 -6.06
CA PRO A 40 -2.54 3.07 -7.38
C PRO A 40 -4.03 2.79 -7.49
N LEU A 41 -4.54 1.84 -6.74
CA LEU A 41 -5.95 1.49 -6.77
C LEU A 41 -6.85 2.71 -6.53
N LEU A 42 -6.36 3.68 -5.78
CA LEU A 42 -7.15 4.87 -5.43
C LEU A 42 -7.15 5.95 -6.51
N TYR A 43 -6.13 6.00 -7.37
CA TYR A 43 -6.10 7.05 -8.40
C TYR A 43 -6.36 6.56 -9.82
N LEU A 44 -6.15 5.26 -10.09
CA LEU A 44 -6.42 4.73 -11.43
C LEU A 44 -7.85 4.98 -11.90
N PRO A 45 -8.88 4.88 -11.03
CA PRO A 45 -10.26 5.17 -11.47
C PRO A 45 -10.49 6.60 -11.92
N LEU A 46 -9.55 7.51 -11.63
CA LEU A 46 -9.67 8.90 -12.10
C LEU A 46 -9.58 8.98 -13.64
N PHE A 47 -8.91 8.01 -14.26
CA PHE A 47 -8.72 8.07 -15.71
C PHE A 47 -8.96 6.74 -16.43
N LEU A 48 -9.21 5.65 -15.69
CA LEU A 48 -9.53 4.35 -16.29
C LEU A 48 -10.96 3.96 -15.94
N ASN A 49 -11.67 3.47 -16.94
CA ASN A 49 -13.02 2.94 -16.75
C ASN A 49 -12.92 1.42 -16.65
N ASP A 50 -13.13 0.89 -15.45
CA ASP A 50 -12.98 -0.52 -15.15
C ASP A 50 -13.99 -1.41 -15.88
N SER A 51 -15.08 -0.83 -16.41
CA SER A 51 -16.06 -1.58 -17.18
C SER A 51 -15.63 -1.81 -18.63
N VAL A 52 -14.58 -1.11 -19.09
CA VAL A 52 -14.00 -1.33 -20.41
C VAL A 52 -12.91 -2.39 -20.29
N PRO A 53 -13.01 -3.55 -20.98
CA PRO A 53 -12.06 -4.66 -20.78
C PRO A 53 -10.59 -4.27 -20.94
N GLU A 54 -10.25 -3.47 -21.95
CA GLU A 54 -8.87 -3.06 -22.17
C GLU A 54 -8.36 -2.17 -21.04
N GLU A 55 -9.22 -1.30 -20.50
CA GLU A 55 -8.83 -0.42 -19.40
C GLU A 55 -8.76 -1.16 -18.08
N HIS A 56 -9.64 -2.14 -17.88
CA HIS A 56 -9.57 -3.02 -16.72
C HIS A 56 -8.23 -3.76 -16.69
N LYS A 57 -7.84 -4.33 -17.84
CA LYS A 57 -6.58 -5.03 -17.96
C LYS A 57 -5.39 -4.08 -17.75
N ALA A 58 -5.47 -2.89 -18.34
CA ALA A 58 -4.41 -1.90 -18.17
C ALA A 58 -4.20 -1.53 -16.70
N GLY A 59 -5.30 -1.40 -15.95
CA GLY A 59 -5.23 -1.10 -14.51
C GLY A 59 -4.52 -2.19 -13.73
N ILE A 60 -4.83 -3.45 -14.04
CA ILE A 60 -4.17 -4.59 -13.41
C ILE A 60 -2.67 -4.59 -13.73
N ASP A 61 -2.33 -4.38 -15.00
CA ASP A 61 -0.93 -4.37 -15.45
C ASP A 61 -0.14 -3.24 -14.79
N MET A 62 -0.74 -2.05 -14.70
CA MET A 62 -0.09 -0.90 -14.07
C MET A 62 0.15 -1.11 -12.58
N ARG A 63 -0.84 -1.66 -11.87
CA ARG A 63 -0.68 -1.95 -10.44
C ARG A 63 0.41 -2.96 -10.21
N ARG A 64 0.45 -4.01 -11.02
CA ARG A 64 1.48 -5.04 -10.92
C ARG A 64 2.87 -4.47 -11.21
N ASP A 65 2.98 -3.59 -12.21
CA ASP A 65 4.25 -2.96 -12.55
C ASP A 65 4.74 -2.07 -11.40
N MET A 66 3.84 -1.31 -10.80
CA MET A 66 4.19 -0.47 -9.66
C MET A 66 4.60 -1.27 -8.44
N LEU A 67 3.92 -2.38 -8.19
CA LEU A 67 4.29 -3.28 -7.09
C LEU A 67 5.69 -3.86 -7.34
N ARG A 68 5.97 -4.28 -8.58
CA ARG A 68 7.28 -4.82 -8.94
C ARG A 68 8.41 -3.84 -8.63
N ARG A 69 8.15 -2.54 -8.76
CA ARG A 69 9.15 -1.48 -8.53
C ARG A 69 9.21 -1.04 -7.08
N SER A 70 8.33 -1.55 -6.24
CA SER A 70 8.30 -1.17 -4.83
C SER A 70 9.29 -2.00 -4.02
N HIS A 71 9.77 -1.44 -2.93
CA HIS A 71 10.65 -2.14 -2.00
C HIS A 71 9.87 -3.12 -1.13
N THR A 72 8.64 -2.76 -0.80
CA THR A 72 7.84 -3.55 0.10
C THR A 72 6.35 -3.33 -0.18
N LEU A 73 5.55 -4.32 0.19
CA LEU A 73 4.11 -4.22 0.23
C LEU A 73 3.72 -4.06 1.70
N ILE A 74 2.95 -3.02 2.01
CA ILE A 74 2.48 -2.79 3.38
C ILE A 74 0.96 -3.01 3.41
N VAL A 75 0.54 -3.98 4.20
CA VAL A 75 -0.88 -4.26 4.44
C VAL A 75 -1.37 -3.36 5.56
N CYS A 76 -2.36 -2.54 5.27
CA CYS A 76 -2.92 -1.57 6.20
C CYS A 76 -4.29 -2.03 6.71
N GLY A 77 -4.55 -1.77 7.98
CA GLY A 77 -5.79 -2.20 8.61
C GLY A 77 -5.76 -3.66 9.00
N SER A 78 -6.80 -4.09 9.71
CA SER A 78 -6.87 -5.47 10.22
C SER A 78 -7.61 -6.43 9.30
N ALA A 79 -8.40 -5.91 8.35
CA ALA A 79 -9.17 -6.76 7.45
C ALA A 79 -8.32 -7.21 6.26
N VAL A 80 -8.45 -8.46 5.88
CA VAL A 80 -7.74 -9.04 4.74
C VAL A 80 -8.78 -9.65 3.81
N ASP A 81 -9.13 -8.92 2.75
CA ASP A 81 -10.08 -9.41 1.75
C ASP A 81 -9.34 -10.09 0.59
N GLU A 82 -10.06 -10.46 -0.46
CA GLU A 82 -9.48 -11.16 -1.60
C GLU A 82 -8.48 -10.30 -2.35
N ASP A 83 -8.71 -8.98 -2.43
CA ASP A 83 -7.77 -8.08 -3.09
C ASP A 83 -6.45 -7.99 -2.33
N VAL A 84 -6.53 -7.91 -1.00
CA VAL A 84 -5.33 -7.90 -0.16
C VAL A 84 -4.57 -9.21 -0.31
N LYS A 85 -5.27 -10.34 -0.26
CA LYS A 85 -4.64 -11.66 -0.44
C LYS A 85 -3.96 -11.78 -1.79
N ASN A 86 -4.61 -11.26 -2.83
CA ASN A 86 -4.04 -11.29 -4.18
C ASN A 86 -2.76 -10.45 -4.26
N ASP A 87 -2.77 -9.26 -3.66
CA ASP A 87 -1.59 -8.40 -3.62
C ASP A 87 -0.43 -9.08 -2.90
N ILE A 88 -0.71 -9.74 -1.78
CA ILE A 88 0.31 -10.48 -1.03
C ILE A 88 0.88 -11.61 -1.89
N ALA A 89 0.02 -12.35 -2.59
CA ALA A 89 0.47 -13.45 -3.45
C ALA A 89 1.33 -12.94 -4.60
N VAL A 90 0.93 -11.85 -5.23
CA VAL A 90 1.71 -11.25 -6.33
C VAL A 90 3.07 -10.77 -5.80
N ALA A 91 3.09 -10.10 -4.65
CA ALA A 91 4.33 -9.65 -4.04
C ALA A 91 5.28 -10.84 -3.79
N GLY A 92 4.74 -11.94 -3.28
CA GLY A 92 5.53 -13.15 -3.05
C GLY A 92 6.16 -13.68 -4.33
N ARG A 93 5.39 -13.71 -5.44
CA ARG A 93 5.90 -14.17 -6.73
C ARG A 93 6.97 -13.23 -7.29
N LEU A 94 6.89 -11.94 -6.97
CA LEU A 94 7.86 -10.95 -7.43
C LEU A 94 9.08 -10.82 -6.52
N GLY A 95 9.09 -11.54 -5.40
CA GLY A 95 10.16 -11.43 -4.42
C GLY A 95 10.12 -10.15 -3.60
N ILE A 96 8.97 -9.53 -3.50
CA ILE A 96 8.76 -8.29 -2.73
C ILE A 96 8.30 -8.67 -1.33
N ALA A 97 8.98 -8.15 -0.31
CA ALA A 97 8.60 -8.44 1.07
C ALA A 97 7.24 -7.80 1.41
N ALA A 98 6.38 -8.59 2.05
CA ALA A 98 5.10 -8.10 2.52
C ALA A 98 5.15 -7.96 4.05
N THR A 99 4.68 -6.83 4.55
CA THR A 99 4.62 -6.58 5.99
C THR A 99 3.31 -5.88 6.31
N THR A 100 3.04 -5.66 7.59
CA THR A 100 1.86 -4.90 8.00
C THR A 100 2.28 -3.52 8.47
N LEU A 101 1.38 -2.55 8.33
CA LEU A 101 1.63 -1.20 8.82
C LEU A 101 1.87 -1.24 10.33
N GLU A 102 1.07 -2.04 11.04
CA GLU A 102 1.22 -2.20 12.48
C GLU A 102 2.61 -2.71 12.84
N GLY A 103 3.11 -3.70 12.11
CA GLY A 103 4.46 -4.25 12.32
C GLY A 103 5.54 -3.22 12.06
N VAL A 104 5.40 -2.43 10.99
CA VAL A 104 6.35 -1.37 10.67
C VAL A 104 6.37 -0.31 11.78
N LEU A 105 5.21 0.10 12.25
CA LEU A 105 5.13 1.11 13.30
C LEU A 105 5.69 0.62 14.63
N ALA A 106 5.51 -0.66 14.95
CA ALA A 106 6.05 -1.25 16.16
C ALA A 106 7.59 -1.25 16.15
N VAL A 107 8.18 -1.62 15.01
CA VAL A 107 9.64 -1.59 14.84
C VAL A 107 10.15 -0.16 14.93
N LYS A 108 9.47 0.77 14.27
CA LYS A 108 9.84 2.19 14.31
C LYS A 108 9.79 2.74 15.75
N GLY A 109 8.75 2.36 16.49
CA GLY A 109 8.61 2.77 17.89
C GLY A 109 9.74 2.24 18.75
N HIS A 110 10.20 1.04 18.51
CA HIS A 110 11.32 0.45 19.25
C HIS A 110 12.63 1.09 18.89
N GLY A 111 12.75 1.58 17.66
CA GLY A 111 13.97 2.22 17.19
C GLY A 111 14.20 3.62 17.74
N THR A 112 13.25 4.16 18.52
CA THR A 112 13.36 5.51 19.10
C THR A 112 13.17 5.45 20.61
N PRO A 113 14.09 4.88 21.33
CA PRO A 113 13.94 4.80 22.78
C PRO A 113 14.13 6.15 23.40
N GLY A 114 13.84 6.37 23.65
CA GLY A 114 13.98 7.47 24.02
C GLY A 114 14.31 8.03 23.99
N HIS A 115 14.16 7.02 22.82
CA HIS A 115 13.91 7.44 22.79
C HIS A 115 13.70 7.76 22.95
N ALA A 116 13.97 7.73 23.01
CA ALA A 116 13.64 7.98 23.15
C ALA A 116 13.36 8.39 22.89
N GLY A 117 13.57 8.40 22.66
CA GLY A 117 13.23 8.76 22.41
C GLY A 117 13.15 9.10 21.86
N HIS A 118 13.37 9.02 21.65
CA HIS A 118 13.14 9.25 21.14
C HIS A 118 13.00 9.38 20.90
#